data_8e697c7ac6798deeb9afe184e2647959
#
_entry.id   8e697c7ac6798deeb9afe184e2647959
#
_cell.length_a   1.000
_cell.length_b   1.000
_cell.length_c   1.000
_cell.angle_alpha   90.00
_cell.angle_beta   90.00
_cell.angle_gamma   90.00
#
_symmetry.space_group_name_H-M   'P 1'
#
loop_
_entity.id
_entity.type
_entity.pdbx_description
1 polymer ?
#
loop_
_entity_poly.entity_id
_entity_poly.type
_entity_poly.pdbx_seq_one_letter_code
_entity_poly.pdbx_strand_id
1 'polypeptide(L)'
;KVILQDASFHIEEREKAALIGNNGAGKTTLLRIIMHELSPDSGNVVLAKDKNIGYLAQYQDIHGHHTIYEELISTKQHIIDMENRLRSLEQEMKTTTGDALDSLMNTYTRLSHQFELENGYAYKSEIMGVLKGLGFTEDDFERQIETLSGGQKTRVALGKLLLSSPDILLLDEPTNHLDMESISWLETYLLNYPGAVFIVSHDRYFLDKVVTKVVEIEAGTMRMYSGNY
;
A
#
# COMPACT_ATOMS: atom_id res chain seq x y z
N LYS A 1 24.81 -22.22 0.13
CA LYS A 1 24.39 -22.06 1.55
C LYS A 1 22.87 -22.15 1.59
N VAL A 2 22.32 -23.10 2.34
CA VAL A 2 20.86 -23.15 2.56
C VAL A 2 20.48 -21.93 3.39
N ILE A 3 19.47 -21.18 2.93
CA ILE A 3 18.94 -19.99 3.61
C ILE A 3 17.64 -20.35 4.34
N LEU A 4 16.71 -21.00 3.64
CA LEU A 4 15.44 -21.49 4.16
C LEU A 4 15.25 -22.94 3.73
N GLN A 5 14.75 -23.79 4.63
CA GLN A 5 14.45 -25.18 4.37
C GLN A 5 13.04 -25.50 4.91
N ASP A 6 12.23 -26.16 4.08
CA ASP A 6 10.87 -26.58 4.43
C ASP A 6 9.99 -25.44 4.96
N ALA A 7 10.21 -24.21 4.42
CA ALA A 7 9.47 -23.03 4.78
C ALA A 7 8.03 -23.12 4.22
N SER A 8 7.04 -23.17 5.10
CA SER A 8 5.63 -23.21 4.72
C SER A 8 4.81 -22.34 5.67
N PHE A 9 4.02 -21.43 5.11
CA PHE A 9 3.07 -20.61 5.84
C PHE A 9 1.94 -20.14 4.91
N HIS A 10 0.89 -19.63 5.49
CA HIS A 10 -0.22 -19.01 4.77
C HIS A 10 -0.69 -17.75 5.49
N ILE A 11 -1.23 -16.82 4.74
CA ILE A 11 -1.85 -15.58 5.24
C ILE A 11 -3.24 -15.50 4.64
N GLU A 12 -4.24 -15.35 5.50
CA GLU A 12 -5.64 -15.21 5.12
C GLU A 12 -5.97 -13.78 4.69
N GLU A 13 -7.10 -13.61 4.01
CA GLU A 13 -7.63 -12.28 3.71
C GLU A 13 -7.82 -11.47 5.00
N ARG A 14 -7.43 -10.19 4.95
CA ARG A 14 -7.49 -9.24 6.07
C ARG A 14 -6.61 -9.59 7.26
N GLU A 15 -5.87 -10.68 7.22
CA GLU A 15 -4.97 -11.06 8.31
C GLU A 15 -3.77 -10.11 8.40
N LYS A 16 -3.33 -9.84 9.60
CA LYS A 16 -2.13 -9.04 9.89
C LYS A 16 -1.09 -9.98 10.49
N ALA A 17 -0.03 -10.24 9.76
CA ALA A 17 1.01 -11.17 10.17
C ALA A 17 2.38 -10.48 10.24
N ALA A 18 3.20 -10.87 11.20
CA ALA A 18 4.59 -10.46 11.30
C ALA A 18 5.53 -11.56 10.80
N LEU A 19 6.62 -11.17 10.18
CA LEU A 19 7.76 -12.01 9.90
C LEU A 19 8.93 -11.58 10.81
N ILE A 20 9.33 -12.47 11.70
CA ILE A 20 10.41 -12.21 12.63
C ILE A 20 11.57 -13.19 12.44
N GLY A 21 12.71 -12.86 12.98
CA GLY A 21 13.92 -13.67 12.92
C GLY A 21 15.19 -12.83 13.03
N ASN A 22 16.30 -13.44 13.34
CA ASN A 22 17.57 -12.77 13.46
C ASN A 22 18.02 -12.11 12.14
N ASN A 23 18.94 -11.16 12.23
CA ASN A 23 19.55 -10.59 11.04
C ASN A 23 20.26 -11.69 10.24
N GLY A 24 20.02 -11.72 8.92
CA GLY A 24 20.53 -12.79 8.06
C GLY A 24 19.74 -14.10 8.09
N ALA A 25 18.62 -14.20 8.82
CA ALA A 25 17.77 -15.40 8.86
C ALA A 25 17.08 -15.72 7.52
N GLY A 26 17.01 -14.76 6.59
CA GLY A 26 16.38 -14.96 5.28
C GLY A 26 15.06 -14.20 5.09
N LYS A 27 14.71 -13.26 5.98
CA LYS A 27 13.46 -12.48 5.88
C LYS A 27 13.33 -11.77 4.53
N THR A 28 14.31 -10.96 4.15
CA THR A 28 14.30 -10.25 2.85
C THR A 28 14.34 -11.22 1.66
N THR A 29 15.05 -12.36 1.79
CA THR A 29 15.03 -13.40 0.75
C THR A 29 13.63 -13.97 0.56
N LEU A 30 12.91 -14.24 1.66
CA LEU A 30 11.53 -14.71 1.60
C LEU A 30 10.61 -13.68 0.94
N LEU A 31 10.71 -12.41 1.32
CA LEU A 31 9.91 -11.35 0.69
C LEU A 31 10.16 -11.26 -0.82
N ARG A 32 11.42 -11.35 -1.26
CA ARG A 32 11.79 -11.33 -2.68
C ARG A 32 11.28 -12.56 -3.44
N ILE A 33 11.19 -13.72 -2.79
CA ILE A 33 10.56 -14.92 -3.36
C ILE A 33 9.05 -14.72 -3.50
N ILE A 34 8.39 -14.15 -2.50
CA ILE A 34 6.95 -13.83 -2.56
C ILE A 34 6.66 -12.84 -3.70
N MET A 35 7.55 -11.87 -3.92
CA MET A 35 7.45 -10.89 -5.01
C MET A 35 7.85 -11.45 -6.39
N HIS A 36 8.21 -12.73 -6.48
CA HIS A 36 8.75 -13.36 -7.70
C HIS A 36 10.03 -12.70 -8.26
N GLU A 37 10.77 -11.96 -7.43
CA GLU A 37 12.09 -11.40 -7.77
C GLU A 37 13.20 -12.44 -7.68
N LEU A 38 12.99 -13.47 -6.87
CA LEU A 38 13.87 -14.64 -6.73
C LEU A 38 13.04 -15.91 -6.91
N SER A 39 13.59 -16.87 -7.65
CA SER A 39 13.02 -18.21 -7.74
C SER A 39 13.51 -19.08 -6.58
N PRO A 40 12.64 -19.80 -5.87
CA PRO A 40 13.08 -20.79 -4.90
C PRO A 40 13.71 -21.99 -5.62
N ASP A 41 14.65 -22.69 -4.96
CA ASP A 41 15.24 -23.92 -5.48
C ASP A 41 14.20 -25.07 -5.54
N SER A 42 13.23 -25.04 -4.64
CA SER A 42 12.08 -25.96 -4.59
C SER A 42 10.87 -25.30 -3.92
N GLY A 43 9.68 -25.84 -4.16
CA GLY A 43 8.43 -25.26 -3.66
C GLY A 43 7.88 -24.17 -4.57
N ASN A 44 6.79 -23.54 -4.13
CA ASN A 44 6.06 -22.53 -4.90
C ASN A 44 5.35 -21.54 -3.98
N VAL A 45 5.22 -20.33 -4.50
CA VAL A 45 4.35 -19.30 -3.92
C VAL A 45 3.01 -19.38 -4.65
N VAL A 46 1.93 -19.52 -3.89
CA VAL A 46 0.57 -19.55 -4.41
C VAL A 46 -0.18 -18.32 -3.94
N LEU A 47 -0.60 -17.50 -4.88
CA LEU A 47 -1.46 -16.34 -4.61
C LEU A 47 -2.89 -16.65 -5.04
N ALA A 48 -3.87 -16.15 -4.31
CA ALA A 48 -5.25 -16.21 -4.73
C ALA A 48 -5.42 -15.46 -6.07
N LYS A 49 -6.34 -15.98 -6.89
CA LYS A 49 -6.59 -15.43 -8.23
C LYS A 49 -6.98 -13.95 -8.14
N ASP A 50 -6.48 -13.16 -9.09
CA ASP A 50 -6.76 -11.74 -9.27
C ASP A 50 -6.36 -10.86 -8.05
N LYS A 51 -5.47 -11.34 -7.19
CA LYS A 51 -4.92 -10.59 -6.06
C LYS A 51 -3.59 -9.94 -6.42
N ASN A 52 -3.41 -8.68 -6.05
CA ASN A 52 -2.18 -7.94 -6.26
C ASN A 52 -1.41 -7.75 -4.95
N ILE A 53 -0.09 -7.67 -5.08
CA ILE A 53 0.83 -7.44 -3.96
C ILE A 53 1.46 -6.06 -4.13
N GLY A 54 1.49 -5.30 -3.05
CA GLY A 54 2.30 -4.11 -2.93
C GLY A 54 3.43 -4.33 -1.94
N TYR A 55 4.62 -3.85 -2.25
CA TYR A 55 5.82 -4.06 -1.44
C TYR A 55 6.53 -2.75 -1.14
N LEU A 56 6.81 -2.52 0.14
CA LEU A 56 7.73 -1.49 0.61
C LEU A 56 9.05 -2.14 0.99
N ALA A 57 10.08 -1.93 0.18
CA ALA A 57 11.44 -2.32 0.51
C ALA A 57 12.06 -1.38 1.55
N GLN A 58 12.98 -1.89 2.37
CA GLN A 58 13.71 -1.10 3.37
C GLN A 58 14.38 0.15 2.79
N TYR A 59 14.79 0.11 1.54
CA TYR A 59 15.34 1.24 0.79
C TYR A 59 14.60 1.33 -0.55
N GLN A 60 13.79 2.37 -0.69
CA GLN A 60 13.18 2.71 -1.98
C GLN A 60 13.75 4.04 -2.46
N ASP A 61 14.28 4.03 -3.67
CA ASP A 61 14.78 5.22 -4.33
C ASP A 61 13.69 5.73 -5.30
N ILE A 62 12.95 6.74 -4.85
CA ILE A 62 11.99 7.43 -5.72
C ILE A 62 12.73 8.54 -6.43
N HIS A 63 12.68 8.52 -7.77
CA HIS A 63 13.23 9.55 -8.63
C HIS A 63 12.10 10.23 -9.40
N GLY A 64 12.23 11.53 -9.60
CA GLY A 64 11.32 12.30 -10.44
C GLY A 64 11.24 13.76 -10.05
N HIS A 65 10.89 14.60 -11.04
CA HIS A 65 10.70 16.05 -10.86
C HIS A 65 9.31 16.41 -10.29
N HIS A 66 8.57 15.41 -9.77
CA HIS A 66 7.24 15.63 -9.18
C HIS A 66 7.36 16.14 -7.75
N THR A 67 6.33 16.84 -7.31
CA THR A 67 6.16 17.20 -5.89
C THR A 67 5.69 15.97 -5.10
N ILE A 68 5.79 16.05 -3.76
CA ILE A 68 5.25 15.01 -2.88
C ILE A 68 3.76 14.77 -3.17
N TYR A 69 2.99 15.85 -3.33
CA TYR A 69 1.55 15.74 -3.62
C TYR A 69 1.28 15.10 -4.98
N GLU A 70 2.00 15.51 -6.03
CA GLU A 70 1.87 14.93 -7.36
C GLU A 70 2.20 13.44 -7.39
N GLU A 71 3.20 13.01 -6.63
CA GLU A 71 3.57 11.59 -6.52
C GLU A 71 2.45 10.76 -5.90
N LEU A 72 1.81 11.26 -4.84
CA LEU A 72 0.72 10.53 -4.19
C LEU A 72 -0.58 10.59 -4.99
N ILE A 73 -0.93 11.73 -5.58
CA ILE A 73 -2.15 11.87 -6.37
C ILE A 73 -2.14 11.00 -7.64
N SER A 74 -0.96 10.68 -8.16
CA SER A 74 -0.80 9.77 -9.31
C SER A 74 -1.41 8.38 -9.06
N THR A 75 -1.52 7.95 -7.81
CA THR A 75 -2.18 6.68 -7.43
C THR A 75 -3.68 6.69 -7.69
N LYS A 76 -4.29 7.88 -7.82
CA LYS A 76 -5.72 8.10 -8.02
C LYS A 76 -6.06 8.57 -9.43
N GLN A 77 -5.15 8.35 -10.40
CA GLN A 77 -5.33 8.86 -11.76
C GLN A 77 -6.65 8.39 -12.39
N HIS A 78 -7.05 7.13 -12.17
CA HIS A 78 -8.31 6.61 -12.70
C HIS A 78 -9.55 7.34 -12.13
N ILE A 79 -9.51 7.74 -10.85
CA ILE A 79 -10.57 8.54 -10.21
C ILE A 79 -10.61 9.95 -10.81
N ILE A 80 -9.45 10.55 -11.01
CA ILE A 80 -9.34 11.87 -11.65
C ILE A 80 -9.87 11.84 -13.08
N ASP A 81 -9.56 10.79 -13.82
CA ASP A 81 -10.04 10.62 -15.19
C ASP A 81 -11.57 10.46 -15.23
N MET A 82 -12.17 9.71 -14.28
CA MET A 82 -13.61 9.61 -14.13
C MET A 82 -14.25 10.98 -13.78
N GLU A 83 -13.65 11.73 -12.84
CA GLU A 83 -14.13 13.08 -12.47
C GLU A 83 -14.12 14.01 -13.69
N ASN A 84 -13.03 14.01 -14.46
CA ASN A 84 -12.90 14.83 -15.66
C ASN A 84 -13.91 14.40 -16.73
N ARG A 85 -14.18 13.11 -16.89
CA ARG A 85 -15.18 12.62 -17.85
C ARG A 85 -16.60 13.01 -17.44
N LEU A 86 -16.92 12.94 -16.15
CA LEU A 86 -18.21 13.41 -15.63
C LEU A 86 -18.44 14.90 -15.94
N ARG A 87 -17.44 15.75 -15.70
CA ARG A 87 -17.49 17.17 -16.02
C ARG A 87 -17.65 17.42 -17.52
N SER A 88 -16.96 16.64 -18.36
CA SER A 88 -17.10 16.74 -19.82
C SER A 88 -18.54 16.38 -20.25
N LEU A 89 -19.08 15.29 -19.72
CA LEU A 89 -20.46 14.87 -20.00
C LEU A 89 -21.49 15.94 -19.59
N GLU A 90 -21.30 16.60 -18.44
CA GLU A 90 -22.14 17.71 -18.00
C GLU A 90 -22.14 18.88 -18.99
N GLN A 91 -20.99 19.19 -19.60
CA GLN A 91 -20.92 20.24 -20.61
C GLN A 91 -21.57 19.79 -21.93
N GLU A 92 -21.29 18.56 -22.38
CA GLU A 92 -21.88 17.98 -23.59
C GLU A 92 -23.43 17.96 -23.50
N MET A 93 -23.99 17.57 -22.35
CA MET A 93 -25.43 17.53 -22.14
C MET A 93 -26.11 18.89 -22.23
N LYS A 94 -25.40 20.01 -21.96
CA LYS A 94 -25.98 21.36 -22.07
C LYS A 94 -26.34 21.77 -23.52
N THR A 95 -25.68 21.19 -24.49
CA THR A 95 -25.79 21.53 -25.90
C THR A 95 -26.41 20.43 -26.78
N THR A 96 -26.71 19.27 -26.18
CA THR A 96 -27.23 18.09 -26.89
C THR A 96 -28.74 17.92 -26.58
N THR A 97 -29.50 17.42 -27.56
CA THR A 97 -30.94 17.18 -27.46
C THR A 97 -31.34 15.83 -28.07
N GLY A 98 -32.56 15.34 -27.77
CA GLY A 98 -33.10 14.09 -28.33
C GLY A 98 -32.34 12.83 -27.86
N ASP A 99 -32.37 11.79 -28.68
CA ASP A 99 -31.80 10.47 -28.34
C ASP A 99 -30.30 10.53 -27.96
N ALA A 100 -29.58 11.49 -28.51
CA ALA A 100 -28.19 11.73 -28.15
C ALA A 100 -28.05 12.21 -26.68
N LEU A 101 -28.96 13.07 -26.21
CA LEU A 101 -29.00 13.49 -24.83
C LEU A 101 -29.30 12.31 -23.88
N ASP A 102 -30.26 11.46 -24.24
CA ASP A 102 -30.63 10.29 -23.44
C ASP A 102 -29.44 9.33 -23.31
N SER A 103 -28.64 9.14 -24.37
CA SER A 103 -27.42 8.34 -24.35
C SER A 103 -26.35 8.93 -23.43
N LEU A 104 -26.15 10.26 -23.47
CA LEU A 104 -25.23 10.95 -22.56
C LEU A 104 -25.67 10.84 -21.10
N MET A 105 -26.94 11.00 -20.81
CA MET A 105 -27.53 10.86 -19.46
C MET A 105 -27.32 9.45 -18.90
N ASN A 106 -27.54 8.42 -19.71
CA ASN A 106 -27.30 7.03 -19.31
C ASN A 106 -25.80 6.79 -18.99
N THR A 107 -24.91 7.34 -19.81
CA THR A 107 -23.46 7.24 -19.59
C THR A 107 -23.04 7.97 -18.32
N TYR A 108 -23.55 9.19 -18.10
CA TYR A 108 -23.32 9.97 -16.88
C TYR A 108 -23.78 9.22 -15.63
N THR A 109 -25.01 8.70 -15.64
CA THR A 109 -25.57 7.96 -14.49
C THR A 109 -24.69 6.75 -14.11
N ARG A 110 -24.29 5.96 -15.11
CA ARG A 110 -23.42 4.79 -14.89
C ARG A 110 -22.06 5.19 -14.34
N LEU A 111 -21.42 6.20 -14.92
CA LEU A 111 -20.09 6.67 -14.50
C LEU A 111 -20.15 7.33 -13.12
N SER A 112 -21.19 8.12 -12.83
CA SER A 112 -21.40 8.73 -11.52
C SER A 112 -21.56 7.68 -10.43
N HIS A 113 -22.34 6.62 -10.69
CA HIS A 113 -22.47 5.50 -9.76
C HIS A 113 -21.16 4.77 -9.53
N GLN A 114 -20.36 4.53 -10.58
CA GLN A 114 -19.05 3.93 -10.44
C GLN A 114 -18.10 4.82 -9.62
N PHE A 115 -18.09 6.12 -9.87
CA PHE A 115 -17.31 7.10 -9.12
C PHE A 115 -17.66 7.12 -7.63
N GLU A 116 -18.94 6.99 -7.29
CA GLU A 116 -19.40 6.86 -5.90
C GLU A 116 -18.93 5.54 -5.27
N LEU A 117 -19.09 4.41 -5.97
CA LEU A 117 -18.65 3.09 -5.49
C LEU A 117 -17.15 3.03 -5.21
N GLU A 118 -16.36 3.75 -5.98
CA GLU A 118 -14.90 3.85 -5.80
C GLU A 118 -14.50 4.98 -4.84
N ASN A 119 -15.45 5.53 -4.09
CA ASN A 119 -15.26 6.61 -3.13
C ASN A 119 -14.58 7.86 -3.73
N GLY A 120 -14.97 8.18 -4.98
CA GLY A 120 -14.34 9.22 -5.78
C GLY A 120 -14.36 10.62 -5.15
N TYR A 121 -15.32 10.94 -4.30
CA TYR A 121 -15.36 12.22 -3.60
C TYR A 121 -14.33 12.37 -2.48
N ALA A 122 -13.78 11.26 -1.98
CA ALA A 122 -12.90 11.26 -0.80
C ALA A 122 -11.41 11.22 -1.15
N TYR A 123 -11.01 10.99 -2.40
CA TYR A 123 -9.60 10.74 -2.74
C TYR A 123 -8.64 11.86 -2.31
N LYS A 124 -9.07 13.13 -2.38
CA LYS A 124 -8.25 14.27 -1.93
C LYS A 124 -8.03 14.24 -0.43
N SER A 125 -9.09 13.96 0.32
CA SER A 125 -9.02 13.84 1.78
C SER A 125 -8.18 12.64 2.21
N GLU A 126 -8.24 11.54 1.47
CA GLU A 126 -7.39 10.36 1.73
C GLU A 126 -5.91 10.68 1.55
N ILE A 127 -5.56 11.36 0.45
CA ILE A 127 -4.17 11.79 0.19
C ILE A 127 -3.67 12.71 1.30
N MET A 128 -4.47 13.72 1.68
CA MET A 128 -4.14 14.65 2.77
C MET A 128 -3.98 13.92 4.11
N GLY A 129 -4.87 12.97 4.40
CA GLY A 129 -4.83 12.15 5.61
C GLY A 129 -3.56 11.31 5.69
N VAL A 130 -3.16 10.67 4.59
CA VAL A 130 -1.94 9.87 4.51
C VAL A 130 -0.69 10.75 4.65
N LEU A 131 -0.62 11.89 3.97
CA LEU A 131 0.50 12.82 4.07
C LEU A 131 0.70 13.33 5.50
N LYS A 132 -0.37 13.83 6.13
CA LYS A 132 -0.34 14.31 7.51
C LYS A 132 -0.01 13.18 8.48
N GLY A 133 -0.59 12.01 8.29
CA GLY A 133 -0.32 10.82 9.11
C GLY A 133 1.14 10.37 9.04
N LEU A 134 1.80 10.56 7.92
CA LEU A 134 3.23 10.28 7.74
C LEU A 134 4.15 11.45 8.15
N GLY A 135 3.62 12.46 8.81
CA GLY A 135 4.37 13.57 9.37
C GLY A 135 4.81 14.62 8.35
N PHE A 136 4.11 14.75 7.22
CA PHE A 136 4.31 15.87 6.29
C PHE A 136 3.35 17.00 6.62
N THR A 137 3.87 18.23 6.62
CA THR A 137 3.08 19.45 6.76
C THR A 137 2.58 19.93 5.40
N GLU A 138 1.62 20.83 5.37
CA GLU A 138 1.11 21.39 4.11
C GLU A 138 2.21 22.12 3.31
N ASP A 139 3.18 22.72 4.00
CA ASP A 139 4.34 23.37 3.36
C ASP A 139 5.27 22.38 2.67
N ASP A 140 5.24 21.09 3.05
CA ASP A 140 6.04 20.04 2.44
C ASP A 140 5.43 19.54 1.10
N PHE A 141 4.14 19.69 0.89
CA PHE A 141 3.43 19.05 -0.22
C PHE A 141 3.95 19.46 -1.60
N GLU A 142 4.38 20.72 -1.73
CA GLU A 142 4.92 21.27 -2.99
C GLU A 142 6.44 21.03 -3.13
N ARG A 143 7.08 20.37 -2.16
CA ARG A 143 8.51 20.07 -2.26
C ARG A 143 8.75 18.97 -3.28
N GLN A 144 9.77 19.16 -4.09
CA GLN A 144 10.18 18.17 -5.10
C GLN A 144 10.82 16.94 -4.46
N ILE A 145 10.49 15.77 -4.96
CA ILE A 145 10.99 14.47 -4.49
C ILE A 145 12.53 14.44 -4.45
N GLU A 146 13.18 15.05 -5.42
CA GLU A 146 14.66 15.09 -5.50
C GLU A 146 15.30 15.81 -4.30
N THR A 147 14.61 16.76 -3.70
CA THR A 147 15.11 17.54 -2.58
C THR A 147 14.95 16.85 -1.23
N LEU A 148 14.29 15.71 -1.19
CA LEU A 148 13.98 14.97 0.02
C LEU A 148 15.16 14.16 0.51
N SER A 149 15.29 14.02 1.84
CA SER A 149 16.19 13.05 2.46
C SER A 149 15.73 11.61 2.14
N GLY A 150 16.63 10.64 2.28
CA GLY A 150 16.28 9.23 2.09
C GLY A 150 15.10 8.77 2.94
N GLY A 151 15.06 9.16 4.21
CA GLY A 151 13.93 8.85 5.10
C GLY A 151 12.61 9.50 4.67
N GLN A 152 12.65 10.73 4.15
CA GLN A 152 11.46 11.38 3.60
C GLN A 152 10.98 10.67 2.33
N LYS A 153 11.88 10.26 1.44
CA LYS A 153 11.55 9.46 0.25
C LYS A 153 10.90 8.13 0.63
N THR A 154 11.41 7.44 1.65
CA THR A 154 10.81 6.20 2.16
C THR A 154 9.39 6.45 2.68
N ARG A 155 9.14 7.56 3.39
CA ARG A 155 7.78 7.92 3.85
C ARG A 155 6.83 8.22 2.69
N VAL A 156 7.31 8.90 1.64
CA VAL A 156 6.51 9.13 0.42
C VAL A 156 6.18 7.81 -0.27
N ALA A 157 7.15 6.90 -0.40
CA ALA A 157 6.95 5.56 -0.95
C ALA A 157 5.90 4.76 -0.17
N LEU A 158 5.98 4.80 1.17
CA LEU A 158 4.97 4.20 2.03
C LEU A 158 3.59 4.80 1.77
N GLY A 159 3.46 6.12 1.73
CA GLY A 159 2.20 6.79 1.45
C GLY A 159 1.60 6.41 0.10
N LYS A 160 2.43 6.37 -0.94
CA LYS A 160 2.01 5.92 -2.29
C LYS A 160 1.51 4.48 -2.26
N LEU A 161 2.21 3.60 -1.58
CA LEU A 161 1.83 2.20 -1.44
C LEU A 161 0.51 2.04 -0.70
N LEU A 162 0.31 2.74 0.42
CA LEU A 162 -0.93 2.71 1.21
C LEU A 162 -2.12 3.20 0.38
N LEU A 163 -1.97 4.29 -0.37
CA LEU A 163 -3.02 4.84 -1.24
C LEU A 163 -3.35 3.97 -2.45
N SER A 164 -2.40 3.17 -2.92
CA SER A 164 -2.62 2.19 -4.00
C SER A 164 -3.49 1.02 -3.55
N SER A 165 -3.59 0.81 -2.25
CA SER A 165 -4.50 -0.15 -1.59
C SER A 165 -4.42 -1.58 -2.18
N PRO A 166 -3.24 -2.21 -2.30
CA PRO A 166 -3.13 -3.57 -2.82
C PRO A 166 -3.84 -4.58 -1.92
N ASP A 167 -4.24 -5.73 -2.49
CA ASP A 167 -4.88 -6.81 -1.72
C ASP A 167 -3.97 -7.40 -0.63
N ILE A 168 -2.67 -7.42 -0.90
CA ILE A 168 -1.63 -7.91 0.01
C ILE A 168 -0.54 -6.84 0.13
N LEU A 169 -0.30 -6.39 1.34
CA LEU A 169 0.68 -5.36 1.66
C LEU A 169 1.89 -5.99 2.36
N LEU A 170 3.04 -5.95 1.70
CA LEU A 170 4.32 -6.38 2.28
C LEU A 170 5.11 -5.16 2.73
N LEU A 171 5.45 -5.10 4.02
CA LEU A 171 6.17 -3.98 4.61
C LEU A 171 7.47 -4.45 5.26
N ASP A 172 8.61 -3.95 4.77
CA ASP A 172 9.93 -4.23 5.33
C ASP A 172 10.41 -3.00 6.13
N GLU A 173 10.41 -3.13 7.46
CA GLU A 173 10.76 -2.08 8.43
C GLU A 173 10.01 -0.74 8.23
N PRO A 174 8.66 -0.76 8.19
CA PRO A 174 7.87 0.43 7.84
C PRO A 174 7.95 1.56 8.88
N THR A 175 8.34 1.26 10.11
CA THR A 175 8.48 2.24 11.20
C THR A 175 9.78 3.02 11.14
N ASN A 176 10.75 2.60 10.33
CA ASN A 176 11.98 3.33 10.15
C ASN A 176 11.70 4.74 9.60
N HIS A 177 12.35 5.73 10.19
CA HIS A 177 12.20 7.15 9.83
C HIS A 177 10.84 7.79 10.16
N LEU A 178 9.98 7.10 10.94
CA LEU A 178 8.74 7.66 11.47
C LEU A 178 8.96 8.15 12.91
N ASP A 179 8.32 9.25 13.26
CA ASP A 179 8.17 9.67 14.64
C ASP A 179 7.05 8.90 15.35
N MET A 180 6.91 9.06 16.65
CA MET A 180 5.93 8.34 17.46
C MET A 180 4.49 8.61 17.04
N GLU A 181 4.19 9.81 16.57
CA GLU A 181 2.85 10.18 16.13
C GLU A 181 2.52 9.49 14.80
N SER A 182 3.45 9.48 13.85
CA SER A 182 3.33 8.77 12.58
C SER A 182 3.25 7.25 12.76
N ILE A 183 4.00 6.67 13.72
CA ILE A 183 3.90 5.25 14.06
C ILE A 183 2.48 4.94 14.58
N SER A 184 1.95 5.72 15.51
CA SER A 184 0.60 5.53 16.06
C SER A 184 -0.48 5.67 14.98
N TRP A 185 -0.31 6.60 14.06
CA TRP A 185 -1.19 6.74 12.91
C TRP A 185 -1.13 5.50 12.00
N LEU A 186 0.09 5.00 11.70
CA LEU A 186 0.29 3.81 10.86
C LEU A 186 -0.32 2.57 11.50
N GLU A 187 -0.16 2.38 12.82
CA GLU A 187 -0.83 1.30 13.57
C GLU A 187 -2.35 1.32 13.32
N THR A 188 -2.98 2.47 13.51
CA THR A 188 -4.42 2.64 13.30
C THR A 188 -4.82 2.39 11.84
N TYR A 189 -4.03 2.87 10.90
CA TYR A 189 -4.27 2.67 9.47
C TYR A 189 -4.23 1.19 9.10
N LEU A 190 -3.19 0.45 9.55
CA LEU A 190 -3.01 -0.96 9.23
C LEU A 190 -4.06 -1.86 9.91
N LEU A 191 -4.50 -1.53 11.12
CA LEU A 191 -5.61 -2.23 11.80
C LEU A 191 -6.91 -2.17 10.97
N ASN A 192 -7.18 -1.05 10.31
CA ASN A 192 -8.36 -0.84 9.48
C ASN A 192 -8.13 -1.19 8.00
N TYR A 193 -6.92 -1.61 7.62
CA TYR A 193 -6.60 -1.94 6.24
C TYR A 193 -7.42 -3.15 5.75
N PRO A 194 -8.12 -3.06 4.60
CA PRO A 194 -9.04 -4.11 4.17
C PRO A 194 -8.35 -5.35 3.62
N GLY A 195 -7.08 -5.25 3.20
CA GLY A 195 -6.28 -6.34 2.67
C GLY A 195 -5.48 -7.08 3.75
N ALA A 196 -4.77 -8.10 3.32
CA ALA A 196 -3.78 -8.78 4.15
C ALA A 196 -2.53 -7.91 4.32
N VAL A 197 -1.89 -7.98 5.48
CA VAL A 197 -0.64 -7.24 5.75
C VAL A 197 0.41 -8.20 6.29
N PHE A 198 1.59 -8.18 5.70
CA PHE A 198 2.73 -8.97 6.14
C PHE A 198 3.91 -8.04 6.43
N ILE A 199 4.34 -7.99 7.67
CA ILE A 199 5.26 -6.97 8.19
C ILE A 199 6.53 -7.63 8.68
N VAL A 200 7.67 -7.12 8.22
CA VAL A 200 8.98 -7.32 8.87
C VAL A 200 9.27 -6.10 9.71
N SER A 201 9.45 -6.25 11.00
CA SER A 201 9.88 -5.16 11.88
C SER A 201 10.62 -5.69 13.11
N HIS A 202 11.51 -4.86 13.64
CA HIS A 202 12.15 -5.06 14.94
C HIS A 202 11.43 -4.32 16.08
N ASP A 203 10.43 -3.51 15.75
CA ASP A 203 9.61 -2.79 16.73
C ASP A 203 8.51 -3.71 17.29
N ARG A 204 8.80 -4.27 18.47
CA ARG A 204 7.89 -5.22 19.14
C ARG A 204 6.58 -4.58 19.55
N TYR A 205 6.59 -3.31 19.98
CA TYR A 205 5.38 -2.61 20.41
C TYR A 205 4.44 -2.36 19.22
N PHE A 206 5.01 -2.00 18.08
CA PHE A 206 4.26 -1.85 16.84
C PHE A 206 3.64 -3.18 16.39
N LEU A 207 4.44 -4.26 16.37
CA LEU A 207 3.94 -5.58 15.99
C LEU A 207 2.84 -6.07 16.94
N ASP A 208 3.02 -5.95 18.26
CA ASP A 208 2.06 -6.40 19.27
C ASP A 208 0.68 -5.76 19.09
N LYS A 209 0.63 -4.50 18.64
CA LYS A 209 -0.62 -3.79 18.38
C LYS A 209 -1.29 -4.17 17.06
N VAL A 210 -0.52 -4.49 16.03
CA VAL A 210 -1.05 -4.62 14.67
C VAL A 210 -1.31 -6.06 14.27
N VAL A 211 -0.46 -7.02 14.70
CA VAL A 211 -0.50 -8.37 14.16
C VAL A 211 -1.29 -9.35 15.02
N THR A 212 -1.88 -10.34 14.36
CA THR A 212 -2.61 -11.45 14.98
C THR A 212 -1.97 -12.82 14.69
N LYS A 213 -0.90 -12.81 13.90
CA LYS A 213 -0.11 -14.00 13.55
C LYS A 213 1.36 -13.63 13.48
N VAL A 214 2.21 -14.53 13.95
CA VAL A 214 3.66 -14.37 13.87
C VAL A 214 4.26 -15.55 13.09
N VAL A 215 5.08 -15.25 12.11
CA VAL A 215 5.89 -16.22 11.35
C VAL A 215 7.34 -15.99 11.77
N GLU A 216 7.95 -16.96 12.39
CA GLU A 216 9.32 -16.88 12.88
C GLU A 216 10.26 -17.71 12.01
N ILE A 217 11.38 -17.10 11.61
CA ILE A 217 12.48 -17.81 10.95
C ILE A 217 13.61 -18.00 11.95
N GLU A 218 13.89 -19.25 12.30
CA GLU A 218 14.99 -19.65 13.17
C GLU A 218 15.82 -20.76 12.53
N ALA A 219 17.14 -20.57 12.42
CA ALA A 219 18.06 -21.54 11.86
C ALA A 219 17.64 -22.15 10.50
N GLY A 220 17.01 -21.34 9.64
CA GLY A 220 16.54 -21.76 8.30
C GLY A 220 15.20 -22.50 8.29
N THR A 221 14.59 -22.73 9.45
CA THR A 221 13.25 -23.32 9.58
C THR A 221 12.22 -22.25 9.90
N MET A 222 10.96 -22.56 9.67
CA MET A 222 9.86 -21.62 9.88
C MET A 222 8.84 -22.19 10.88
N ARG A 223 8.35 -21.32 11.76
CA ARG A 223 7.28 -21.65 12.72
C ARG A 223 6.21 -20.57 12.65
N MET A 224 4.95 -20.97 12.80
CA MET A 224 3.83 -20.04 12.89
C MET A 224 3.20 -20.09 14.28
N TYR A 225 2.83 -18.91 14.77
CA TYR A 225 2.13 -18.72 16.02
C TYR A 225 0.89 -17.86 15.77
N SER A 226 -0.25 -18.29 16.28
CA SER A 226 -1.47 -17.47 16.28
C SER A 226 -1.48 -16.64 17.57
N GLY A 227 -1.69 -15.34 17.42
CA GLY A 227 -1.68 -14.35 18.49
C GLY A 227 -0.86 -13.11 18.09
N ASN A 228 -0.78 -12.15 19.02
CA ASN A 228 0.10 -11.01 18.93
C ASN A 228 1.57 -11.42 19.24
N TYR A 229 2.47 -10.47 19.12
CA TYR A 229 3.90 -10.69 19.29
C TYR A 229 4.28 -10.98 20.74
#